data_5363ed288a8e19376d4fc507a8f6bcdf
#
_entry.id   5363ed288a8e19376d4fc507a8f6bcdf
#
_cell.length_a   1.000
_cell.length_b   1.000
_cell.length_c   1.000
_cell.angle_alpha   90.00
_cell.angle_beta   90.00
_cell.angle_gamma   90.00
#
_symmetry.space_group_name_H-M   'P 1'
#
loop_
_entity.id
_entity.type
_entity.pdbx_description
1 polymer ?
#
loop_
_entity_poly.entity_id
_entity_poly.type
_entity_poly.pdbx_seq_one_letter_code
_entity_poly.pdbx_strand_id
1 'polypeptide(L)'
;MGDIEIIYSSYYNHNRISLSVAFRKFGEESIQFLGKKVSIETSDKKTYSGTLIGINERLDIILEDLETSGIIKIIINGSFVKEIRLMEKPFDLKALAERFSRVFPGLVKVREDVRAIIVMDKIKVTQNGIEEGTGLAADRIKAVYDEFIRETKK
;
A
#
# COMPACT_ATOMS: atom_id res chain seq x y z
N MET A 1 2.62 -34.60 6.30
CA MET A 1 1.96 -33.36 5.90
C MET A 1 0.83 -32.95 6.85
N GLY A 2 0.04 -33.89 7.42
CA GLY A 2 -1.01 -33.56 8.37
C GLY A 2 -0.53 -32.91 9.68
N ASP A 3 0.64 -33.29 10.17
CA ASP A 3 1.17 -32.83 11.46
C ASP A 3 1.59 -31.33 11.45
N ILE A 4 2.05 -30.83 10.31
CA ILE A 4 2.43 -29.42 10.15
C ILE A 4 1.19 -28.52 10.11
N GLU A 5 0.12 -28.92 9.43
CA GLU A 5 -1.16 -28.21 9.42
C GLU A 5 -1.81 -28.13 10.81
N ILE A 6 -1.75 -29.22 11.59
CA ILE A 6 -2.29 -29.29 12.95
C ILE A 6 -1.49 -28.36 13.88
N ILE A 7 -0.16 -28.31 13.78
CA ILE A 7 0.69 -27.44 14.59
C ILE A 7 0.42 -25.97 14.26
N TYR A 8 0.35 -25.60 13.00
CA TYR A 8 0.01 -24.23 12.57
C TYR A 8 -1.39 -23.83 12.99
N SER A 9 -2.37 -24.69 12.80
CA SER A 9 -3.76 -24.44 13.24
C SER A 9 -3.86 -24.23 14.75
N SER A 10 -3.15 -25.03 15.56
CA SER A 10 -3.11 -24.89 17.01
C SER A 10 -2.45 -23.59 17.46
N TYR A 11 -1.35 -23.21 16.83
CA TYR A 11 -0.62 -21.99 17.15
C TYR A 11 -1.44 -20.71 16.84
N TYR A 12 -2.11 -20.69 15.68
CA TYR A 12 -2.92 -19.55 15.27
C TYR A 12 -4.28 -19.48 15.96
N ASN A 13 -4.86 -20.59 16.32
CA ASN A 13 -6.10 -20.61 17.12
C ASN A 13 -5.91 -19.98 18.51
N HIS A 14 -4.71 -20.06 19.09
CA HIS A 14 -4.42 -19.42 20.37
C HIS A 14 -4.53 -17.90 20.30
N ASN A 15 -4.24 -17.30 19.15
CA ASN A 15 -4.29 -15.85 18.90
C ASN A 15 -5.54 -15.41 18.11
N ARG A 16 -6.51 -16.28 17.88
CA ARG A 16 -7.73 -16.02 17.08
C ARG A 16 -7.48 -15.53 15.65
N ILE A 17 -6.30 -15.76 15.10
CA ILE A 17 -5.96 -15.40 13.71
C ILE A 17 -5.85 -16.70 12.91
N SER A 18 -6.71 -16.86 11.89
CA SER A 18 -6.59 -17.99 10.97
C SER A 18 -5.43 -17.76 9.97
N LEU A 19 -4.85 -18.85 9.46
CA LEU A 19 -3.76 -18.79 8.46
C LEU A 19 -4.19 -18.02 7.21
N SER A 20 -5.42 -18.21 6.73
CA SER A 20 -5.96 -17.48 5.59
C SER A 20 -6.06 -15.97 5.84
N VAL A 21 -6.41 -15.55 7.05
CA VAL A 21 -6.41 -14.13 7.45
C VAL A 21 -5.00 -13.57 7.49
N ALA A 22 -4.03 -14.34 8.00
CA ALA A 22 -2.62 -13.92 8.03
C ALA A 22 -2.05 -13.73 6.63
N PHE A 23 -2.31 -14.63 5.67
CA PHE A 23 -1.87 -14.48 4.29
C PHE A 23 -2.54 -13.31 3.57
N ARG A 24 -3.83 -13.11 3.80
CA ARG A 24 -4.54 -11.95 3.25
C ARG A 24 -3.93 -10.65 3.78
N LYS A 25 -3.66 -10.57 5.07
CA LYS A 25 -3.05 -9.40 5.70
C LYS A 25 -1.65 -9.11 5.13
N PHE A 26 -0.84 -10.12 4.87
CA PHE A 26 0.45 -9.97 4.21
C PHE A 26 0.28 -9.34 2.82
N GLY A 27 -0.66 -9.83 2.02
CA GLY A 27 -0.96 -9.28 0.69
C GLY A 27 -1.40 -7.82 0.75
N GLU A 28 -2.30 -7.49 1.67
CA GLU A 28 -2.79 -6.12 1.90
C GLU A 28 -1.66 -5.15 2.29
N GLU A 29 -0.75 -5.58 3.16
CA GLU A 29 0.38 -4.76 3.58
C GLU A 29 1.45 -4.62 2.49
N SER A 30 1.76 -5.70 1.76
CA SER A 30 2.76 -5.64 0.68
C SER A 30 2.35 -4.75 -0.49
N ILE A 31 1.06 -4.65 -0.80
CA ILE A 31 0.54 -3.73 -1.83
C ILE A 31 0.88 -2.27 -1.50
N GLN A 32 1.00 -1.93 -0.22
CA GLN A 32 1.34 -0.56 0.19
C GLN A 32 2.74 -0.13 -0.24
N PHE A 33 3.62 -1.07 -0.57
CA PHE A 33 4.96 -0.79 -1.07
C PHE A 33 4.97 -0.36 -2.54
N LEU A 34 3.93 -0.73 -3.31
CA LEU A 34 3.83 -0.38 -4.73
C LEU A 34 3.75 1.14 -4.93
N GLY A 35 4.52 1.63 -5.89
CA GLY A 35 4.63 3.05 -6.20
C GLY A 35 5.38 3.87 -5.16
N LYS A 36 6.00 3.22 -4.17
CA LYS A 36 6.74 3.87 -3.09
C LYS A 36 8.24 3.66 -3.22
N LYS A 37 8.99 4.58 -2.63
CA LYS A 37 10.44 4.43 -2.52
C LYS A 37 10.77 3.32 -1.52
N VAL A 38 11.55 2.36 -1.98
CA VAL A 38 12.01 1.22 -1.19
C VAL A 38 13.52 1.09 -1.24
N SER A 39 14.10 0.46 -0.23
CA SER A 39 15.46 -0.01 -0.20
C SER A 39 15.46 -1.53 -0.09
N ILE A 40 16.14 -2.21 -0.97
CA ILE A 40 16.20 -3.67 -1.04
C ILE A 40 17.64 -4.12 -0.79
N GLU A 41 17.82 -4.97 0.20
CA GLU A 41 19.09 -5.65 0.44
C GLU A 41 19.02 -7.07 -0.13
N THR A 42 20.04 -7.45 -0.87
CA THR A 42 20.19 -8.79 -1.45
C THR A 42 21.12 -9.65 -0.60
N SER A 43 21.04 -10.97 -0.80
CA SER A 43 21.83 -11.96 -0.04
C SER A 43 23.34 -11.78 -0.22
N ASP A 44 23.79 -11.21 -1.35
CA ASP A 44 25.18 -10.85 -1.62
C ASP A 44 25.57 -9.46 -1.08
N LYS A 45 24.76 -8.90 -0.15
CA LYS A 45 24.98 -7.63 0.55
C LYS A 45 24.98 -6.39 -0.35
N LYS A 46 24.35 -6.46 -1.52
CA LYS A 46 24.10 -5.27 -2.34
C LYS A 46 22.81 -4.61 -1.91
N THR A 47 22.77 -3.30 -2.02
CA THR A 47 21.58 -2.49 -1.74
C THR A 47 21.14 -1.76 -2.98
N TYR A 48 19.85 -1.82 -3.27
CA TYR A 48 19.20 -1.12 -4.38
C TYR A 48 18.11 -0.22 -3.81
N SER A 49 18.11 1.05 -4.19
CA SER A 49 17.08 2.01 -3.80
C SER A 49 16.39 2.55 -5.05
N GLY A 50 15.07 2.57 -5.02
CA GLY A 50 14.25 3.03 -6.13
C GLY A 50 12.78 2.93 -5.82
N THR A 51 11.95 3.17 -6.83
CA THR A 51 10.50 3.05 -6.74
C THR A 51 10.07 1.63 -7.09
N LEU A 52 9.34 0.98 -6.20
CA LEU A 52 8.81 -0.37 -6.42
C LEU A 52 7.60 -0.30 -7.35
N ILE A 53 7.72 -0.84 -8.55
CA ILE A 53 6.63 -0.84 -9.54
C ILE A 53 6.01 -2.21 -9.78
N GLY A 54 6.64 -3.28 -9.32
CA GLY A 54 6.11 -4.63 -9.44
C GLY A 54 6.70 -5.56 -8.40
N ILE A 55 5.88 -6.47 -7.92
CA ILE A 55 6.26 -7.56 -7.02
C ILE A 55 5.31 -8.74 -7.27
N ASN A 56 5.85 -9.95 -7.31
CA ASN A 56 5.07 -11.16 -7.46
C ASN A 56 5.14 -12.04 -6.20
N GLU A 57 4.46 -13.18 -6.22
CA GLU A 57 4.40 -14.12 -5.10
C GLU A 57 5.76 -14.71 -4.69
N ARG A 58 6.72 -14.75 -5.60
CA ARG A 58 8.11 -15.20 -5.35
C ARG A 58 9.01 -14.07 -4.86
N LEU A 59 8.46 -12.88 -4.68
CA LEU A 59 9.18 -11.67 -4.34
C LEU A 59 10.19 -11.22 -5.43
N ASP A 60 9.98 -11.63 -6.69
CA ASP A 60 10.66 -10.98 -7.81
C ASP A 60 10.18 -9.54 -7.88
N ILE A 61 11.09 -8.61 -8.02
CA ILE A 61 10.84 -7.19 -7.82
C ILE A 61 11.27 -6.40 -9.04
N ILE A 62 10.49 -5.39 -9.41
CA ILE A 62 10.86 -4.41 -10.41
C ILE A 62 10.99 -3.05 -9.74
N LEU A 63 12.17 -2.45 -9.87
CA LEU A 63 12.44 -1.08 -9.45
C LEU A 63 12.67 -0.19 -10.65
N GLU A 64 12.22 1.05 -10.55
CA GLU A 64 12.58 2.16 -11.44
C GLU A 64 13.07 3.36 -10.63
N ASP A 65 13.52 4.41 -11.30
CA ASP A 65 14.07 5.62 -10.68
C ASP A 65 15.19 5.33 -9.67
N LEU A 66 16.10 4.40 -10.06
CA LEU A 66 17.19 4.01 -9.17
C LEU A 66 18.14 5.18 -8.92
N GLU A 67 18.61 5.28 -7.69
CA GLU A 67 19.63 6.25 -7.28
C GLU A 67 21.00 5.98 -7.91
N THR A 68 21.18 4.80 -8.51
CA THR A 68 22.41 4.41 -9.20
C THR A 68 22.44 4.98 -10.61
N SER A 69 23.47 5.73 -10.92
CA SER A 69 23.64 6.35 -12.24
C SER A 69 23.66 5.31 -13.37
N GLY A 70 22.87 5.58 -14.41
CA GLY A 70 22.84 4.80 -15.64
C GLY A 70 21.87 3.61 -15.66
N ILE A 71 21.24 3.27 -14.54
CA ILE A 71 20.21 2.21 -14.47
C ILE A 71 18.83 2.86 -14.39
N ILE A 72 18.02 2.67 -15.42
CA ILE A 72 16.66 3.21 -15.46
C ILE A 72 15.67 2.29 -14.76
N LYS A 73 15.83 0.96 -14.94
CA LYS A 73 14.95 -0.06 -14.41
C LYS A 73 15.71 -1.35 -14.17
N ILE A 74 15.39 -2.06 -13.09
CA ILE A 74 16.01 -3.34 -12.76
C ILE A 74 14.97 -4.35 -12.29
N ILE A 75 15.16 -5.61 -12.66
CA ILE A 75 14.44 -6.75 -12.08
C ILE A 75 15.38 -7.48 -11.13
N ILE A 76 14.97 -7.64 -9.89
CA ILE A 76 15.68 -8.40 -8.86
C ILE A 76 14.94 -9.71 -8.63
N ASN A 77 15.64 -10.83 -8.80
CA ASN A 77 15.08 -12.15 -8.51
C ASN A 77 14.82 -12.30 -7.01
N GLY A 78 13.61 -12.73 -6.65
CA GLY A 78 13.17 -12.86 -5.27
C GLY A 78 14.03 -13.79 -4.42
N SER A 79 14.69 -14.80 -5.03
CA SER A 79 15.60 -15.71 -4.32
C SER A 79 16.86 -15.01 -3.77
N PHE A 80 17.20 -13.84 -4.29
CA PHE A 80 18.31 -13.01 -3.80
C PHE A 80 17.88 -11.92 -2.83
N VAL A 81 16.60 -11.69 -2.67
CA VAL A 81 16.07 -10.64 -1.78
C VAL A 81 16.17 -11.11 -0.33
N LYS A 82 16.89 -10.36 0.49
CA LYS A 82 16.99 -10.58 1.92
C LYS A 82 15.92 -9.81 2.68
N GLU A 83 15.78 -8.54 2.37
CA GLU A 83 14.76 -7.67 2.96
C GLU A 83 14.37 -6.53 2.03
N ILE A 84 13.15 -6.04 2.22
CA ILE A 84 12.58 -4.88 1.53
C ILE A 84 12.18 -3.88 2.61
N ARG A 85 12.76 -2.67 2.55
CA ARG A 85 12.45 -1.59 3.49
C ARG A 85 11.62 -0.53 2.77
N LEU A 86 10.47 -0.19 3.33
CA LEU A 86 9.69 0.96 2.87
C LEU A 86 10.33 2.25 3.40
N MET A 87 10.73 3.14 2.50
CA MET A 87 11.45 4.37 2.82
C MET A 87 10.52 5.58 2.95
N GLU A 88 9.28 5.46 2.53
CA GLU A 88 8.27 6.48 2.63
C GLU A 88 7.12 6.03 3.54
N LYS A 89 6.57 6.96 4.31
CA LYS A 89 5.37 6.65 5.10
C LYS A 89 4.21 6.29 4.16
N PRO A 90 3.51 5.16 4.38
CA PRO A 90 2.35 4.80 3.59
C PRO A 90 1.29 5.91 3.62
N PHE A 91 0.57 6.07 2.52
CA PHE A 91 -0.54 7.02 2.44
C PHE A 91 -1.65 6.63 3.43
N ASP A 92 -1.99 7.52 4.34
CA ASP A 92 -2.99 7.28 5.37
C ASP A 92 -4.40 7.57 4.85
N LEU A 93 -4.98 6.56 4.20
CA LEU A 93 -6.32 6.64 3.63
C LEU A 93 -7.40 6.87 4.70
N LYS A 94 -7.22 6.31 5.89
CA LYS A 94 -8.18 6.47 7.00
C LYS A 94 -8.19 7.90 7.52
N ALA A 95 -7.03 8.51 7.70
CA ALA A 95 -6.92 9.91 8.12
C ALA A 95 -7.56 10.84 7.10
N LEU A 96 -7.38 10.59 5.80
CA LEU A 96 -8.05 11.36 4.75
C LEU A 96 -9.58 11.16 4.81
N ALA A 97 -10.05 9.93 4.98
CA ALA A 97 -11.48 9.63 5.11
C ALA A 97 -12.12 10.33 6.30
N GLU A 98 -11.42 10.42 7.43
CA GLU A 98 -11.88 11.18 8.59
C GLU A 98 -12.06 12.66 8.27
N ARG A 99 -11.17 13.26 7.49
CA ARG A 99 -11.34 14.64 7.03
C ARG A 99 -12.54 14.82 6.13
N PHE A 100 -12.75 13.90 5.19
CA PHE A 100 -13.96 13.93 4.36
C PHE A 100 -15.22 13.76 5.20
N SER A 101 -15.21 12.93 6.23
CA SER A 101 -16.36 12.73 7.13
C SER A 101 -16.76 13.96 7.90
N ARG A 102 -15.85 14.89 8.16
CA ARG A 102 -16.17 16.19 8.78
C ARG A 102 -16.94 17.10 7.83
N VAL A 103 -16.70 17.00 6.54
CA VAL A 103 -17.37 17.81 5.49
C VAL A 103 -18.65 17.12 4.99
N PHE A 104 -18.65 15.80 4.92
CA PHE A 104 -19.75 14.96 4.43
C PHE A 104 -20.14 13.89 5.46
N PRO A 105 -20.73 14.27 6.60
CA PRO A 105 -21.06 13.32 7.68
C PRO A 105 -21.98 12.21 7.19
N GLY A 106 -21.60 10.94 7.50
CA GLY A 106 -22.39 9.77 7.13
C GLY A 106 -22.35 9.37 5.65
N LEU A 107 -21.60 10.09 4.81
CA LEU A 107 -21.55 9.88 3.36
C LEU A 107 -20.20 9.36 2.88
N VAL A 108 -19.30 9.01 3.78
CA VAL A 108 -17.93 8.57 3.47
C VAL A 108 -17.77 7.09 3.81
N LYS A 109 -17.33 6.31 2.84
CA LYS A 109 -17.03 4.86 2.99
C LYS A 109 -15.61 4.59 2.58
N VAL A 110 -14.86 3.84 3.39
CA VAL A 110 -13.52 3.37 3.06
C VAL A 110 -13.61 1.97 2.47
N ARG A 111 -13.04 1.78 1.29
CA ARG A 111 -12.90 0.50 0.61
C ARG A 111 -11.42 0.10 0.64
N GLU A 112 -11.04 -0.64 1.68
CA GLU A 112 -9.65 -1.09 1.86
C GLU A 112 -9.21 -2.07 0.78
N ASP A 113 -10.13 -2.89 0.26
CA ASP A 113 -9.91 -3.87 -0.81
C ASP A 113 -9.38 -3.23 -2.12
N VAL A 114 -9.87 -2.06 -2.44
CA VAL A 114 -9.45 -1.28 -3.63
C VAL A 114 -8.67 -0.01 -3.28
N ARG A 115 -8.34 0.17 -2.01
CA ARG A 115 -7.63 1.33 -1.47
C ARG A 115 -8.24 2.67 -1.94
N ALA A 116 -9.53 2.79 -1.76
CA ALA A 116 -10.29 3.96 -2.16
C ALA A 116 -11.25 4.44 -1.07
N ILE A 117 -11.59 5.71 -1.15
CA ILE A 117 -12.66 6.35 -0.37
C ILE A 117 -13.79 6.66 -1.32
N ILE A 118 -15.00 6.25 -0.97
CA ILE A 118 -16.20 6.57 -1.73
C ILE A 118 -17.00 7.62 -0.96
N VAL A 119 -17.25 8.75 -1.58
CA VAL A 119 -18.03 9.85 -0.99
C VAL A 119 -19.35 9.99 -1.74
N MET A 120 -20.46 10.03 -1.01
CA MET A 120 -21.81 10.16 -1.56
C MET A 120 -22.18 9.08 -2.58
N ASP A 121 -21.58 7.88 -2.48
CA ASP A 121 -21.72 6.77 -3.43
C ASP A 121 -21.39 7.12 -4.92
N LYS A 122 -20.72 8.23 -5.18
CA LYS A 122 -20.47 8.76 -6.54
C LYS A 122 -19.02 9.15 -6.79
N ILE A 123 -18.30 9.57 -5.76
CA ILE A 123 -16.96 10.15 -5.91
C ILE A 123 -15.96 9.17 -5.34
N LYS A 124 -15.03 8.70 -6.19
CA LYS A 124 -13.96 7.80 -5.80
C LYS A 124 -12.66 8.56 -5.66
N VAL A 125 -12.06 8.46 -4.50
CA VAL A 125 -10.77 9.09 -4.17
C VAL A 125 -9.75 8.03 -3.76
N THR A 126 -8.57 8.12 -4.32
CA THR A 126 -7.43 7.25 -3.97
C THR A 126 -6.24 8.10 -3.50
N GLN A 127 -5.12 7.47 -3.23
CA GLN A 127 -3.87 8.19 -2.95
C GLN A 127 -3.43 9.12 -4.08
N ASN A 128 -3.93 8.92 -5.30
CA ASN A 128 -3.62 9.72 -6.48
C ASN A 128 -4.61 10.88 -6.71
N GLY A 129 -5.62 11.02 -5.85
CA GLY A 129 -6.64 12.03 -5.96
C GLY A 129 -8.00 11.48 -6.37
N ILE A 130 -8.83 12.32 -6.98
CA ILE A 130 -10.16 11.93 -7.45
C ILE A 130 -10.01 11.15 -8.75
N GLU A 131 -10.46 9.90 -8.76
CA GLU A 131 -10.49 9.06 -9.96
C GLU A 131 -11.85 9.10 -10.66
N GLU A 132 -12.93 9.23 -9.90
CA GLU A 132 -14.30 9.29 -10.43
C GLU A 132 -15.09 10.36 -9.70
N GLY A 133 -15.94 11.06 -10.42
CA GLY A 133 -16.85 12.08 -9.89
C GLY A 133 -16.52 13.49 -10.36
N THR A 134 -17.58 14.30 -10.50
CA THR A 134 -17.52 15.70 -10.95
C THR A 134 -18.51 16.54 -10.16
N GLY A 135 -18.41 17.87 -10.34
CA GLY A 135 -19.34 18.83 -9.74
C GLY A 135 -18.83 19.47 -8.45
N LEU A 136 -19.68 20.24 -7.79
CA LEU A 136 -19.33 21.03 -6.59
C LEU A 136 -18.82 20.16 -5.42
N ALA A 137 -19.42 18.99 -5.23
CA ALA A 137 -18.97 18.07 -4.19
C ALA A 137 -17.55 17.56 -4.47
N ALA A 138 -17.24 17.21 -5.73
CA ALA A 138 -15.91 16.79 -6.15
C ALA A 138 -14.89 17.94 -5.97
N ASP A 139 -15.25 19.17 -6.25
CA ASP A 139 -14.39 20.36 -6.03
C ASP A 139 -14.06 20.54 -4.55
N ARG A 140 -15.04 20.35 -3.66
CA ARG A 140 -14.82 20.41 -2.21
C ARG A 140 -13.92 19.27 -1.72
N ILE A 141 -14.12 18.07 -2.24
CA ILE A 141 -13.27 16.90 -1.94
C ILE A 141 -11.85 17.17 -2.40
N LYS A 142 -11.68 17.71 -3.60
CA LYS A 142 -10.35 18.07 -4.12
C LYS A 142 -9.65 19.07 -3.22
N ALA A 143 -10.33 20.08 -2.73
CA ALA A 143 -9.75 21.06 -1.82
C ALA A 143 -9.26 20.41 -0.51
N VAL A 144 -10.07 19.53 0.09
CA VAL A 144 -9.68 18.79 1.31
C VAL A 144 -8.51 17.85 1.04
N TYR A 145 -8.50 17.15 -0.09
CA TYR A 145 -7.40 16.28 -0.51
C TYR A 145 -6.10 17.08 -0.67
N ASP A 146 -6.14 18.19 -1.38
CA ASP A 146 -4.95 19.02 -1.63
C ASP A 146 -4.37 19.59 -0.32
N GLU A 147 -5.22 19.96 0.63
CA GLU A 147 -4.81 20.39 1.96
C GLU A 147 -4.15 19.25 2.74
N PHE A 148 -4.75 18.05 2.73
CA PHE A 148 -4.20 16.87 3.38
C PHE A 148 -2.82 16.52 2.82
N ILE A 149 -2.64 16.55 1.51
CA ILE A 149 -1.35 16.28 0.86
C ILE A 149 -0.30 17.31 1.27
N ARG A 150 -0.64 18.59 1.35
CA ARG A 150 0.29 19.64 1.79
C ARG A 150 0.77 19.44 3.23
N GLU A 151 -0.11 19.00 4.11
CA GLU A 151 0.24 18.76 5.51
C GLU A 151 1.09 17.49 5.70
N THR A 152 0.85 16.45 4.91
CA THR A 152 1.58 15.18 5.03
C THR A 152 2.98 15.20 4.40
N LYS A 153 3.26 16.18 3.52
CA LYS A 153 4.59 16.35 2.91
C LYS A 153 5.58 17.16 3.76
N LYS A 154 5.15 17.65 4.92
CA LYS A 154 6.02 18.30 5.92
C LYS A 154 6.57 17.25 6.88
#